data_bde3250fca13bba83e2935a1129f6743
#
_entry.id   bde3250fca13bba83e2935a1129f6743
#
_cell.length_a   1.000
_cell.length_b   1.000
_cell.length_c   1.000
_cell.angle_alpha   90.00
_cell.angle_beta   90.00
_cell.angle_gamma   90.00
#
_symmetry.space_group_name_H-M   'P 1'
#
loop_
_entity.id
_entity.type
_entity.pdbx_description
1 polymer ?
#
loop_
_entity_poly.entity_id
_entity_poly.type
_entity_poly.pdbx_seq_one_letter_code
_entity_poly.pdbx_strand_id
1 'polypeptide(L)'
;MTIKQLSIFLENKTGRINDVTRILGKNGINMHAFSMAETTDFGILRLIVSEVDKAVEILRNENFAVMLTDVVCLKCNNTAGSMSDILEKLSQENIFIEYMYAFAEGEFANVVIRPNDIDRCTAILKECNCNIRKEF
;
A
#
# COMPACT_ATOMS: atom_id res chain seq x y z
N MET A 1 -6.50 -11.46 -6.36
CA MET A 1 -5.74 -11.42 -5.12
C MET A 1 -5.14 -10.04 -4.91
N THR A 2 -5.98 -9.15 -4.46
CA THR A 2 -5.58 -7.77 -4.19
C THR A 2 -5.88 -7.41 -2.75
N ILE A 3 -5.19 -6.39 -2.27
CA ILE A 3 -5.43 -5.78 -0.96
C ILE A 3 -5.98 -4.39 -1.21
N LYS A 4 -6.97 -3.98 -0.43
CA LYS A 4 -7.51 -2.62 -0.49
C LYS A 4 -6.61 -1.68 0.31
N GLN A 5 -6.10 -0.68 -0.36
CA GLN A 5 -5.30 0.37 0.24
C GLN A 5 -6.13 1.64 0.34
N LEU A 6 -6.03 2.34 1.46
CA LEU A 6 -6.58 3.68 1.58
C LEU A 6 -5.58 4.69 1.04
N SER A 7 -6.07 5.63 0.23
CA SER A 7 -5.30 6.80 -0.18
C SER A 7 -6.01 8.03 0.36
N ILE A 8 -5.36 8.75 1.24
CA ILE A 8 -5.93 9.92 1.92
C ILE A 8 -5.21 11.17 1.44
N PHE A 9 -5.99 12.14 0.93
CA PHE A 9 -5.45 13.41 0.49
C PHE A 9 -5.42 14.37 1.68
N LEU A 10 -4.22 14.85 2.01
CA LEU A 10 -4.01 15.73 3.16
C LEU A 10 -3.51 17.09 2.70
N GLU A 11 -4.03 18.15 3.30
CA GLU A 11 -3.48 19.47 3.14
C GLU A 11 -2.07 19.52 3.73
N ASN A 12 -1.17 20.29 3.11
CA ASN A 12 0.20 20.49 3.62
C ASN A 12 0.20 21.41 4.84
N LYS A 13 -0.31 20.89 5.95
CA LYS A 13 -0.37 21.57 7.25
C LYS A 13 0.18 20.68 8.34
N THR A 14 0.85 21.29 9.30
CA THR A 14 1.29 20.61 10.51
C THR A 14 0.12 19.94 11.22
N GLY A 15 0.27 18.68 11.60
CA GLY A 15 -0.72 17.96 12.38
C GLY A 15 -1.77 17.19 11.60
N ARG A 16 -1.84 17.31 10.26
CA ARG A 16 -2.84 16.58 9.49
C ARG A 16 -2.63 15.06 9.52
N ILE A 17 -1.38 14.61 9.41
CA ILE A 17 -1.06 13.18 9.55
C ILE A 17 -1.40 12.70 10.96
N ASN A 18 -1.07 13.51 11.96
CA ASN A 18 -1.38 13.20 13.35
C ASN A 18 -2.88 13.05 13.57
N ASP A 19 -3.70 13.89 12.96
CA ASP A 19 -5.14 13.78 13.05
C ASP A 19 -5.65 12.43 12.54
N VAL A 20 -5.16 11.98 11.39
CA VAL A 20 -5.54 10.68 10.82
C VAL A 20 -5.16 9.53 11.75
N THR A 21 -3.92 9.51 12.22
CA THR A 21 -3.44 8.43 13.11
C THR A 21 -4.18 8.41 14.43
N ARG A 22 -4.51 9.58 14.97
CA ARG A 22 -5.29 9.69 16.22
C ARG A 22 -6.71 9.13 16.03
N ILE A 23 -7.38 9.49 14.94
CA ILE A 23 -8.73 9.02 14.63
C ILE A 23 -8.75 7.50 14.50
N LEU A 24 -7.81 6.93 13.74
CA LEU A 24 -7.70 5.49 13.57
C LEU A 24 -7.42 4.79 14.91
N GLY A 25 -6.48 5.32 15.68
CA GLY A 25 -6.12 4.76 16.97
C GLY A 25 -7.28 4.75 17.99
N LYS A 26 -8.04 5.85 18.05
CA LYS A 26 -9.22 5.94 18.93
C LYS A 26 -10.29 4.91 18.58
N ASN A 27 -10.35 4.48 17.33
CA ASN A 27 -11.35 3.53 16.86
C ASN A 27 -10.81 2.09 16.76
N GLY A 28 -9.64 1.85 17.34
CA GLY A 28 -9.04 0.52 17.39
C GLY A 28 -8.56 -0.01 16.06
N ILE A 29 -8.32 0.86 15.08
CA ILE A 29 -7.87 0.47 13.75
C ILE A 29 -6.35 0.56 13.69
N ASN A 30 -5.71 -0.58 13.41
CA ASN A 30 -4.26 -0.67 13.29
C ASN A 30 -3.80 -0.35 11.86
N MET A 31 -2.67 0.32 11.77
CA MET A 31 -2.00 0.58 10.51
C MET A 31 -0.91 -0.49 10.32
N HIS A 32 -1.09 -1.37 9.34
CA HIS A 32 -0.09 -2.39 9.03
C HIS A 32 1.07 -1.84 8.24
N ALA A 33 0.80 -0.90 7.34
CA ALA A 33 1.79 -0.26 6.50
C ALA A 33 1.32 1.12 6.10
N PHE A 34 2.26 2.00 5.86
CA PHE A 34 1.92 3.34 5.35
C PHE A 34 3.09 3.95 4.59
N SER A 35 2.77 4.86 3.69
CA SER A 35 3.75 5.71 3.03
C SER A 35 3.14 7.08 2.77
N MET A 36 3.98 8.11 2.76
CA MET A 36 3.56 9.48 2.51
C MET A 36 4.30 10.03 1.30
N ALA A 37 3.55 10.57 0.35
CA ALA A 37 4.11 11.25 -0.80
C ALA A 37 3.65 12.69 -0.82
N GLU A 38 4.53 13.61 -1.19
CA GLU A 38 4.20 15.03 -1.32
C GLU A 38 3.92 15.41 -2.77
N THR A 39 2.97 16.32 -2.93
CA THR A 39 2.80 17.13 -4.13
C THR A 39 2.96 18.59 -3.75
N THR A 40 2.83 19.51 -4.70
CA THR A 40 2.99 20.95 -4.43
C THR A 40 1.97 21.47 -3.41
N ASP A 41 0.73 21.00 -3.50
CA ASP A 41 -0.39 21.56 -2.73
C ASP A 41 -0.87 20.66 -1.60
N PHE A 42 -0.61 19.35 -1.67
CA PHE A 42 -1.10 18.39 -0.69
C PHE A 42 -0.19 17.15 -0.62
N GLY A 43 -0.40 16.36 0.42
CA GLY A 43 0.23 15.06 0.57
C GLY A 43 -0.75 13.94 0.29
N ILE A 44 -0.24 12.79 -0.07
CA ILE A 44 -1.01 11.56 -0.21
C ILE A 44 -0.49 10.56 0.81
N LEU A 45 -1.34 10.21 1.76
CA LEU A 45 -1.03 9.18 2.74
C LEU A 45 -1.66 7.86 2.29
N ARG A 46 -0.84 6.86 2.05
CA ARG A 46 -1.29 5.53 1.66
C ARG A 46 -1.19 4.60 2.86
N LEU A 47 -2.30 3.92 3.17
CA LEU A 47 -2.41 3.08 4.36
C LEU A 47 -2.95 1.70 4.02
N ILE A 48 -2.38 0.69 4.66
CA ILE A 48 -2.98 -0.64 4.78
C ILE A 48 -3.43 -0.77 6.22
N VAL A 49 -4.72 -0.96 6.45
CA VAL A 49 -5.32 -0.97 7.79
C VAL A 49 -6.04 -2.27 8.10
N SER A 50 -6.27 -2.51 9.39
CA SER A 50 -6.90 -3.75 9.87
C SER A 50 -8.39 -3.86 9.52
N GLU A 51 -9.11 -2.74 9.46
CA GLU A 51 -10.56 -2.70 9.19
C GLU A 51 -10.85 -1.63 8.15
N VAL A 52 -10.79 -2.02 6.88
CA VAL A 52 -10.86 -1.09 5.75
C VAL A 52 -12.16 -0.31 5.71
N ASP A 53 -13.31 -0.97 5.74
CA ASP A 53 -14.60 -0.31 5.59
C ASP A 53 -14.88 0.67 6.73
N LYS A 54 -14.55 0.26 7.95
CA LYS A 54 -14.69 1.10 9.13
C LYS A 54 -13.79 2.33 9.06
N ALA A 55 -12.55 2.15 8.61
CA ALA A 55 -11.61 3.25 8.46
C ALA A 55 -12.11 4.28 7.44
N VAL A 56 -12.60 3.82 6.30
CA VAL A 56 -13.15 4.71 5.26
C VAL A 56 -14.31 5.51 5.80
N GLU A 57 -15.26 4.86 6.46
CA GLU A 57 -16.45 5.52 7.03
C GLU A 57 -16.05 6.59 8.05
N ILE A 58 -15.22 6.22 9.00
CA ILE A 58 -14.80 7.13 10.08
C ILE A 58 -14.05 8.34 9.52
N LEU A 59 -13.09 8.11 8.63
CA LEU A 59 -12.30 9.20 8.06
C LEU A 59 -13.15 10.13 7.19
N ARG A 60 -14.07 9.58 6.40
CA ARG A 60 -14.98 10.42 5.60
C ARG A 60 -15.91 11.24 6.48
N ASN A 61 -16.37 10.68 7.59
CA ASN A 61 -17.20 11.42 8.55
C ASN A 61 -16.45 12.58 9.21
N GLU A 62 -15.11 12.48 9.28
CA GLU A 62 -14.24 13.55 9.77
C GLU A 62 -13.75 14.48 8.63
N ASN A 63 -14.41 14.41 7.48
CA ASN A 63 -14.16 15.25 6.30
C ASN A 63 -12.81 15.02 5.61
N PHE A 64 -12.23 13.84 5.75
CA PHE A 64 -11.06 13.47 4.95
C PHE A 64 -11.47 12.92 3.59
N ALA A 65 -10.72 13.29 2.56
CA ALA A 65 -10.89 12.73 1.23
C ALA A 65 -10.16 11.39 1.16
N VAL A 66 -10.92 10.30 1.11
CA VAL A 66 -10.38 8.93 1.14
C VAL A 66 -10.82 8.19 -0.12
N MET A 67 -9.85 7.57 -0.78
CA MET A 67 -10.08 6.67 -1.92
C MET A 67 -9.56 5.29 -1.60
N LEU A 68 -10.23 4.26 -2.12
CA LEU A 68 -9.74 2.89 -2.08
C LEU A 68 -9.05 2.54 -3.39
N THR A 69 -7.92 1.87 -3.29
CA THR A 69 -7.12 1.44 -4.43
C THR A 69 -6.72 -0.02 -4.24
N ASP A 70 -6.87 -0.81 -5.29
CA ASP A 70 -6.38 -2.18 -5.29
C ASP A 70 -4.86 -2.18 -5.49
N VAL A 71 -4.17 -2.91 -4.63
CA VAL A 71 -2.71 -3.08 -4.71
C VAL A 71 -2.36 -4.55 -4.56
N VAL A 72 -1.17 -4.91 -5.04
CA VAL A 72 -0.61 -6.25 -4.84
C VAL A 72 0.39 -6.19 -3.71
N CYS A 73 0.31 -7.12 -2.78
CA CYS A 73 1.28 -7.23 -1.70
C CYS A 73 2.01 -8.56 -1.80
N LEU A 74 3.34 -8.49 -1.86
CA LEU A 74 4.22 -9.65 -1.94
C LEU A 74 4.97 -9.83 -0.64
N LYS A 75 5.14 -11.09 -0.25
CA LYS A 75 6.09 -11.46 0.79
C LYS A 75 7.30 -12.06 0.12
N CYS A 76 8.47 -11.46 0.30
CA CYS A 76 9.72 -11.94 -0.28
C CYS A 76 10.83 -11.98 0.76
N ASN A 77 11.92 -12.65 0.43
CA ASN A 77 13.07 -12.69 1.32
C ASN A 77 13.69 -11.30 1.42
N ASN A 78 14.05 -10.90 2.62
CA ASN A 78 14.72 -9.62 2.87
C ASN A 78 16.24 -9.81 2.69
N THR A 79 16.64 -10.10 1.46
CA THR A 79 18.04 -10.35 1.07
C THR A 79 18.41 -9.52 -0.15
N ALA A 80 19.69 -9.26 -0.31
CA ALA A 80 20.18 -8.49 -1.44
C ALA A 80 19.78 -9.15 -2.77
N GLY A 81 19.23 -8.37 -3.68
CA GLY A 81 18.83 -8.83 -5.01
C GLY A 81 17.43 -9.41 -5.14
N SER A 82 16.75 -9.76 -4.03
CA SER A 82 15.40 -10.34 -4.10
C SER A 82 14.41 -9.44 -4.83
N MET A 83 14.43 -8.15 -4.56
CA MET A 83 13.54 -7.20 -5.21
C MET A 83 13.88 -7.03 -6.69
N SER A 84 15.18 -6.99 -7.01
CA SER A 84 15.64 -6.86 -8.39
C SER A 84 15.12 -8.01 -9.26
N ASP A 85 15.12 -9.22 -8.75
CA ASP A 85 14.63 -10.39 -9.47
C ASP A 85 13.15 -10.27 -9.81
N ILE A 86 12.35 -9.82 -8.87
CA ILE A 86 10.91 -9.62 -9.05
C ILE A 86 10.65 -8.50 -10.06
N LEU A 87 11.30 -7.38 -9.90
CA LEU A 87 11.11 -6.21 -10.76
C LEU A 87 11.56 -6.49 -12.21
N GLU A 88 12.59 -7.29 -12.39
CA GLU A 88 13.04 -7.68 -13.72
C GLU A 88 11.98 -8.48 -14.45
N LYS A 89 11.34 -9.43 -13.79
CA LYS A 89 10.24 -10.20 -14.38
C LYS A 89 9.09 -9.33 -14.82
N LEU A 90 8.71 -8.38 -13.98
CA LEU A 90 7.63 -7.43 -14.32
C LEU A 90 8.02 -6.52 -15.48
N SER A 91 9.27 -6.06 -15.50
CA SER A 91 9.80 -5.23 -16.56
C SER A 91 9.83 -5.93 -17.92
N GLN A 92 10.22 -7.21 -17.95
CA GLN A 92 10.23 -8.01 -19.16
C GLN A 92 8.85 -8.15 -19.79
N GLU A 93 7.80 -8.10 -18.98
CA GLU A 93 6.41 -8.19 -19.41
C GLU A 93 5.75 -6.82 -19.58
N ASN A 94 6.54 -5.75 -19.60
CA ASN A 94 6.08 -4.37 -19.73
C ASN A 94 5.08 -3.92 -18.68
N ILE A 95 5.22 -4.41 -17.45
CA ILE A 95 4.43 -3.92 -16.32
C ILE A 95 5.10 -2.66 -15.79
N PHE A 96 4.38 -1.55 -15.85
CA PHE A 96 4.82 -0.28 -15.28
C PHE A 96 4.34 -0.19 -13.82
N ILE A 97 5.25 0.19 -12.94
CA ILE A 97 4.93 0.38 -11.52
C ILE A 97 4.70 1.86 -11.27
N GLU A 98 3.48 2.22 -10.89
CA GLU A 98 3.10 3.60 -10.59
C GLU A 98 3.72 4.06 -9.28
N TYR A 99 3.70 3.19 -8.26
CA TYR A 99 4.39 3.38 -7.00
C TYR A 99 4.53 2.05 -6.28
N MET A 100 5.44 2.03 -5.33
CA MET A 100 5.64 0.88 -4.45
C MET A 100 6.24 1.32 -3.13
N TYR A 101 6.02 0.53 -2.10
CA TYR A 101 6.66 0.73 -0.81
C TYR A 101 6.79 -0.63 -0.11
N ALA A 102 7.69 -0.70 0.85
CA ALA A 102 8.01 -1.97 1.50
C ALA A 102 8.22 -1.77 3.00
N PHE A 103 8.00 -2.84 3.74
CA PHE A 103 8.33 -2.88 5.16
C PHE A 103 8.87 -4.25 5.54
N ALA A 104 9.85 -4.26 6.43
CA ALA A 104 10.49 -5.49 6.87
C ALA A 104 9.66 -6.20 7.94
N GLU A 105 9.68 -7.52 7.91
CA GLU A 105 9.03 -8.38 8.89
C GLU A 105 9.95 -9.58 9.15
N GLY A 106 10.92 -9.40 10.05
CA GLY A 106 11.95 -10.40 10.33
C GLY A 106 12.84 -10.65 9.11
N GLU A 107 12.92 -11.90 8.68
CA GLU A 107 13.71 -12.31 7.52
C GLU A 107 13.02 -12.03 6.19
N PHE A 108 11.78 -11.53 6.24
CA PHE A 108 10.98 -11.25 5.08
C PHE A 108 10.76 -9.76 4.90
N ALA A 109 10.42 -9.38 3.69
CA ALA A 109 9.92 -8.05 3.36
C ALA A 109 8.54 -8.20 2.73
N ASN A 110 7.64 -7.32 3.13
CA ASN A 110 6.35 -7.16 2.48
C ASN A 110 6.45 -5.99 1.52
N VAL A 111 6.10 -6.19 0.27
CA VAL A 111 6.19 -5.18 -0.78
C VAL A 111 4.83 -4.92 -1.35
N VAL A 112 4.40 -3.67 -1.26
CA VAL A 112 3.12 -3.22 -1.81
C VAL A 112 3.40 -2.58 -3.15
N ILE A 113 2.72 -3.04 -4.20
CA ILE A 113 2.93 -2.58 -5.57
C ILE A 113 1.60 -2.12 -6.16
N ARG A 114 1.61 -0.92 -6.73
CA ARG A 114 0.52 -0.45 -7.59
C ARG A 114 1.00 -0.47 -9.04
N PRO A 115 0.64 -1.52 -9.80
CA PRO A 115 1.00 -1.60 -11.21
C PRO A 115 -0.04 -0.90 -12.09
N ASN A 116 0.31 -0.61 -13.32
CA ASN A 116 -0.63 -0.07 -14.32
C ASN A 116 -1.71 -1.09 -14.72
N ASP A 117 -1.40 -2.38 -14.67
CA ASP A 117 -2.32 -3.48 -14.98
C ASP A 117 -2.23 -4.53 -13.88
N ILE A 118 -3.15 -4.43 -12.92
CA ILE A 118 -3.10 -5.25 -11.72
C ILE A 118 -3.39 -6.73 -11.99
N ASP A 119 -4.29 -7.03 -12.90
CA ASP A 119 -4.65 -8.41 -13.25
C ASP A 119 -3.48 -9.12 -13.92
N ARG A 120 -2.85 -8.46 -14.87
CA ARG A 120 -1.68 -9.00 -15.55
C ARG A 120 -0.49 -9.14 -14.62
N CYS A 121 -0.26 -8.16 -13.78
CA CYS A 121 0.80 -8.21 -12.75
C CYS A 121 0.61 -9.41 -11.83
N THR A 122 -0.60 -9.60 -11.31
CA THR A 122 -0.94 -10.74 -10.46
C THR A 122 -0.70 -12.07 -11.16
N ALA A 123 -1.10 -12.19 -12.42
CA ALA A 123 -0.91 -13.41 -13.21
C ALA A 123 0.59 -13.74 -13.39
N ILE A 124 1.41 -12.74 -13.71
CA ILE A 124 2.86 -12.92 -13.86
C ILE A 124 3.50 -13.37 -12.56
N LEU A 125 3.13 -12.73 -11.45
CA LEU A 125 3.67 -13.08 -10.14
C LEU A 125 3.28 -14.48 -9.70
N LYS A 126 2.08 -14.93 -10.01
CA LYS A 126 1.64 -16.30 -9.76
C LYS A 126 2.45 -17.31 -10.56
N GLU A 127 2.69 -17.04 -11.83
CA GLU A 127 3.52 -17.91 -12.70
C GLU A 127 4.94 -18.05 -12.17
N CYS A 128 5.46 -17.01 -11.52
CA CYS A 128 6.78 -17.00 -10.92
C CYS A 128 6.82 -17.61 -9.50
N ASN A 129 5.70 -18.14 -9.02
CA ASN A 129 5.55 -18.67 -7.66
C ASN A 129 5.87 -17.66 -6.56
N CYS A 130 5.62 -16.39 -6.81
CA CYS A 130 5.77 -15.34 -5.81
C CYS A 130 4.66 -15.46 -4.76
N ASN A 131 5.00 -15.19 -3.51
CA ASN A 131 4.06 -15.27 -2.41
C ASN A 131 3.22 -13.99 -2.33
N ILE A 132 2.03 -14.01 -2.94
CA ILE A 132 1.09 -12.89 -2.94
C ILE A 132 0.21 -13.00 -1.70
N ARG A 133 0.20 -11.96 -0.90
CA ARG A 133 -0.65 -11.90 0.31
C ARG A 133 -2.08 -11.55 -0.06
N LYS A 134 -3.03 -12.20 0.60
CA LYS A 134 -4.47 -11.93 0.45
C LYS A 134 -4.96 -10.97 1.54
N GLU A 135 -4.26 -10.93 2.65
CA GLU A 135 -4.62 -10.13 3.82
C GLU A 135 -3.40 -9.93 4.72
N PHE A 136 -3.48 -9.01 5.63
CA PHE A 136 -2.49 -8.77 6.67
C PHE A 136 -2.90 -9.38 8.00
#